data_dfbe49c25c91778826b68945a310cbac
#
_entry.id   dfbe49c25c91778826b68945a310cbac
#
_cell.length_a   1.000
_cell.length_b   1.000
_cell.length_c   1.000
_cell.angle_alpha   90.00
_cell.angle_beta   90.00
_cell.angle_gamma   90.00
#
_symmetry.space_group_name_H-M   'P 1'
#
loop_
_entity.id
_entity.type
_entity.pdbx_description
1 polymer ?
#
loop_
_entity_poly.entity_id
_entity_poly.type
_entity_poly.pdbx_seq_one_letter_code
_entity_poly.pdbx_strand_id
1 'polypeptide(L)'
;MTAAEDADSLTWLILVYQLPAQPAGLKALVRRKLTAAGAVYLSRACAVAPAGRAERAMRRMRATVASAGGTAMLMRAVALGGEEQIITAIEGTAIEG
;
A
#
# COMPACT_ATOMS: atom_id res chain seq x y z
N MET A 1 -10.75 23.41 5.53
CA MET A 1 -9.56 23.04 4.78
C MET A 1 -9.69 23.52 3.34
N THR A 2 -8.63 24.08 2.81
CA THR A 2 -8.66 24.59 1.45
C THR A 2 -8.09 23.58 0.47
N ALA A 3 -8.36 23.80 -0.81
CA ALA A 3 -7.80 22.96 -1.85
C ALA A 3 -6.28 23.03 -1.86
N ALA A 4 -5.71 24.17 -1.49
CA ALA A 4 -4.28 24.32 -1.45
C ALA A 4 -3.66 23.43 -0.38
N GLU A 5 -4.32 23.32 0.76
CA GLU A 5 -3.84 22.43 1.81
C GLU A 5 -3.90 20.99 1.36
N ASP A 6 -4.97 20.63 0.66
CA ASP A 6 -5.08 19.28 0.13
C ASP A 6 -3.99 18.99 -0.88
N ALA A 7 -3.67 19.99 -1.70
CA ALA A 7 -2.64 19.81 -2.71
C ALA A 7 -1.26 19.63 -2.08
N ASP A 8 -1.02 20.30 -0.96
CA ASP A 8 0.27 20.20 -0.29
C ASP A 8 0.42 18.93 0.53
N SER A 9 -0.69 18.31 0.88
CA SER A 9 -0.69 17.12 1.72
C SER A 9 -0.80 15.89 0.83
N LEU A 10 0.15 15.00 0.97
CA LEU A 10 0.05 13.73 0.25
C LEU A 10 -1.12 12.93 0.80
N THR A 11 -1.89 12.39 -0.12
CA THR A 11 -2.90 11.40 0.21
C THR A 11 -2.26 10.05 0.09
N TRP A 12 -2.40 9.23 1.11
CA TRP A 12 -1.80 7.92 1.15
C TRP A 12 -2.85 6.86 0.95
N LEU A 13 -2.45 5.79 0.29
CA LEU A 13 -3.26 4.59 0.20
C LEU A 13 -2.65 3.57 1.14
N ILE A 14 -3.48 2.98 1.97
CA ILE A 14 -3.04 2.01 2.95
C ILE A 14 -3.87 0.76 2.75
N LEU A 15 -3.20 -0.35 2.51
CA LEU A 15 -3.85 -1.66 2.39
C LEU A 15 -3.42 -2.52 3.54
N VAL A 16 -4.36 -2.82 4.41
CA VAL A 16 -4.16 -3.72 5.54
C VAL A 16 -4.89 -5.00 5.21
N TYR A 17 -4.19 -6.13 5.31
CA TYR A 17 -4.81 -7.38 4.93
C TYR A 17 -4.33 -8.54 5.78
N GLN A 18 -5.08 -9.61 5.74
CA GLN A 18 -4.77 -10.83 6.44
C GLN A 18 -5.07 -11.98 5.50
N LEU A 19 -4.10 -12.82 5.29
CA LEU A 19 -4.22 -13.93 4.36
C LEU A 19 -4.36 -15.24 5.13
N PRO A 20 -5.12 -16.20 4.56
CA PRO A 20 -5.14 -17.53 5.13
C PRO A 20 -3.78 -18.21 4.90
N ALA A 21 -3.52 -19.26 5.66
CA ALA A 21 -2.26 -20.00 5.51
C ALA A 21 -2.14 -20.63 4.12
N GLN A 22 -3.23 -20.97 3.52
CA GLN A 22 -3.26 -21.59 2.20
C GLN A 22 -4.04 -20.70 1.24
N PRO A 23 -3.68 -20.68 -0.04
CA PRO A 23 -2.59 -21.44 -0.67
C PRO A 23 -1.22 -20.83 -0.41
N ALA A 24 -0.21 -21.69 -0.42
CA ALA A 24 1.15 -21.23 -0.29
C ALA A 24 1.50 -20.35 -1.49
N GLY A 25 2.33 -19.36 -1.26
CA GLY A 25 2.77 -18.46 -2.33
C GLY A 25 1.91 -17.24 -2.54
N LEU A 26 0.70 -17.23 -2.01
CA LEU A 26 -0.19 -16.07 -2.17
C LEU A 26 0.39 -14.84 -1.48
N LYS A 27 0.96 -15.03 -0.31
CA LYS A 27 1.58 -13.94 0.43
C LYS A 27 2.69 -13.29 -0.37
N ALA A 28 3.55 -14.10 -0.97
CA ALA A 28 4.65 -13.58 -1.78
C ALA A 28 4.13 -12.91 -3.04
N LEU A 29 3.07 -13.43 -3.64
CA LEU A 29 2.48 -12.85 -4.83
C LEU A 29 1.94 -11.45 -4.53
N VAL A 30 1.15 -11.33 -3.46
CA VAL A 30 0.55 -10.05 -3.10
C VAL A 30 1.65 -9.03 -2.81
N ARG A 31 2.64 -9.43 -2.03
CA ARG A 31 3.74 -8.53 -1.68
C ARG A 31 4.50 -8.08 -2.92
N ARG A 32 4.79 -9.00 -3.82
CA ARG A 32 5.52 -8.66 -5.04
C ARG A 32 4.73 -7.70 -5.92
N LYS A 33 3.44 -7.93 -6.06
CA LYS A 33 2.60 -7.06 -6.89
C LYS A 33 2.50 -5.67 -6.32
N LEU A 34 2.35 -5.56 -5.00
CA LEU A 34 2.24 -4.25 -4.37
C LEU A 34 3.58 -3.51 -4.40
N THR A 35 4.67 -4.21 -4.16
CA THR A 35 5.99 -3.60 -4.23
C THR A 35 6.28 -3.10 -5.64
N ALA A 36 5.91 -3.87 -6.66
CA ALA A 36 6.09 -3.47 -8.05
C ALA A 36 5.26 -2.24 -8.39
N ALA A 37 4.16 -2.02 -7.70
CA ALA A 37 3.31 -0.85 -7.92
C ALA A 37 3.80 0.38 -7.14
N GLY A 38 4.85 0.24 -6.35
CA GLY A 38 5.43 1.36 -5.63
C GLY A 38 5.07 1.42 -4.17
N ALA A 39 4.45 0.40 -3.63
CA ALA A 39 4.10 0.38 -2.21
C ALA A 39 5.29 -0.04 -1.37
N VAL A 40 5.34 0.46 -0.14
CA VAL A 40 6.30 0.00 0.85
C VAL A 40 5.52 -0.63 2.00
N TYR A 41 6.16 -1.57 2.67
CA TYR A 41 5.51 -2.28 3.77
C TYR A 41 5.95 -1.68 5.09
N LEU A 42 4.98 -1.28 5.89
CA LEU A 42 5.24 -0.81 7.25
C LEU A 42 5.27 -1.98 8.22
N SER A 43 4.59 -3.06 7.85
CA SER A 43 4.59 -4.29 8.62
C SER A 43 4.26 -5.41 7.67
N ARG A 44 4.17 -6.62 8.18
CA ARG A 44 3.96 -7.80 7.35
C ARG A 44 2.73 -7.72 6.47
N ALA A 45 1.72 -7.00 6.92
CA ALA A 45 0.43 -6.99 6.24
C ALA A 45 -0.12 -5.59 6.09
N CYS A 46 0.77 -4.60 6.03
CA CYS A 46 0.35 -3.21 5.87
C CYS A 46 1.22 -2.55 4.80
N ALA A 47 0.65 -2.35 3.63
CA ALA A 47 1.32 -1.74 2.50
C ALA A 47 0.84 -0.31 2.32
N VAL A 48 1.75 0.60 2.06
CA VAL A 48 1.46 2.02 1.96
C VAL A 48 2.06 2.56 0.67
N ALA A 49 1.31 3.41 -0.02
CA ALA A 49 1.80 4.06 -1.24
C ALA A 49 1.14 5.43 -1.37
N PRO A 50 1.80 6.38 -2.05
CA PRO A 50 1.10 7.63 -2.39
C PRO A 50 -0.08 7.33 -3.27
N ALA A 51 -1.16 8.11 -3.11
CA ALA A 51 -2.33 7.96 -3.95
C ALA A 51 -1.93 8.24 -5.41
N GLY A 52 -2.56 7.53 -6.31
CA GLY A 52 -2.29 7.68 -7.72
C GLY A 52 -2.19 6.33 -8.38
N ARG A 53 -1.09 6.08 -9.08
CA ARG A 53 -0.99 4.88 -9.92
C ARG A 53 -0.99 3.58 -9.13
N ALA A 54 -0.68 3.62 -7.85
CA ALA A 54 -0.72 2.41 -7.03
C ALA A 54 -2.13 1.98 -6.68
N GLU A 55 -3.10 2.86 -6.85
CA GLU A 55 -4.47 2.56 -6.41
C GLU A 55 -5.06 1.36 -7.13
N ARG A 56 -4.85 1.28 -8.44
CA ARG A 56 -5.39 0.15 -9.21
C ARG A 56 -4.84 -1.18 -8.71
N ALA A 57 -3.54 -1.23 -8.48
CA ALA A 57 -2.91 -2.46 -8.00
C ALA A 57 -3.41 -2.81 -6.61
N MET A 58 -3.58 -1.82 -5.75
CA MET A 58 -4.06 -2.07 -4.40
C MET A 58 -5.51 -2.55 -4.38
N ARG A 59 -6.35 -1.99 -5.25
CA ARG A 59 -7.73 -2.46 -5.37
C ARG A 59 -7.78 -3.90 -5.87
N ARG A 60 -6.91 -4.22 -6.82
CA ARG A 60 -6.84 -5.57 -7.35
C ARG A 60 -6.36 -6.56 -6.29
N MET A 61 -5.35 -6.17 -5.52
CA MET A 61 -4.84 -7.07 -4.49
C MET A 61 -5.83 -7.24 -3.36
N ARG A 62 -6.59 -6.20 -3.03
CA ARG A 62 -7.66 -6.34 -2.04
C ARG A 62 -8.67 -7.40 -2.49
N ALA A 63 -9.05 -7.34 -3.75
CA ALA A 63 -9.99 -8.33 -4.30
C ALA A 63 -9.38 -9.72 -4.31
N THR A 64 -8.10 -9.82 -4.64
CA THR A 64 -7.39 -11.10 -4.65
C THR A 64 -7.37 -11.72 -3.25
N VAL A 65 -7.07 -10.92 -2.24
CA VAL A 65 -7.05 -11.39 -0.85
C VAL A 65 -8.44 -11.85 -0.44
N ALA A 66 -9.46 -11.07 -0.76
CA ALA A 66 -10.83 -11.43 -0.40
C ALA A 66 -11.26 -12.71 -1.09
N SER A 67 -10.91 -12.87 -2.35
CA SER A 67 -11.25 -14.08 -3.11
C SER A 67 -10.60 -15.33 -2.53
N ALA A 68 -9.44 -15.16 -1.91
CA ALA A 68 -8.72 -16.28 -1.32
C ALA A 68 -9.22 -16.61 0.09
N GLY A 69 -10.22 -15.90 0.59
CA GLY A 69 -10.74 -16.14 1.92
C GLY A 69 -10.10 -15.30 3.00
N GLY A 70 -9.25 -14.35 2.61
CA GLY A 70 -8.65 -13.42 3.56
C GLY A 70 -9.49 -12.18 3.75
N THR A 71 -8.98 -11.25 4.54
CA THR A 71 -9.63 -9.98 4.76
C THR A 71 -8.68 -8.87 4.33
N ALA A 72 -9.23 -7.79 3.83
CA ALA A 72 -8.41 -6.66 3.40
C ALA A 72 -9.21 -5.38 3.46
N MET A 73 -8.56 -4.33 3.92
CA MET A 73 -9.15 -3.00 3.96
C MET A 73 -8.21 -2.04 3.25
N LEU A 74 -8.72 -1.36 2.24
CA LEU A 74 -7.99 -0.32 1.53
C LEU A 74 -8.58 1.01 1.94
N MET A 75 -7.72 1.92 2.37
CA MET A 75 -8.18 3.23 2.82
C MET A 75 -7.31 4.33 2.27
N ARG A 76 -7.87 5.51 2.25
CA ARG A 76 -7.18 6.72 1.83
C ARG A 76 -6.98 7.55 3.08
N ALA A 77 -5.77 8.06 3.28
CA ALA A 77 -5.44 8.73 4.52
C ALA A 77 -4.45 9.86 4.30
N VAL A 78 -4.44 10.78 5.24
CA VAL A 78 -3.46 11.85 5.29
C VAL A 78 -2.63 11.62 6.54
N ALA A 79 -1.30 11.70 6.39
CA ALA A 79 -0.42 11.47 7.53
C ALA A 79 -0.46 12.65 8.49
N LEU A 80 -0.44 12.33 9.77
CA LEU A 80 -0.35 13.35 10.80
C LEU A 80 1.09 13.54 11.29
N GLY A 81 1.99 12.68 10.85
CA GLY A 81 3.41 12.76 11.19
C GLY A 81 4.13 11.54 10.66
N GLY A 82 5.45 11.63 10.53
CA GLY A 82 6.26 10.49 10.11
C GLY A 82 6.27 10.26 8.61
N GLU A 83 5.68 11.16 7.85
CA GLU A 83 5.54 10.99 6.40
C GLU A 83 6.89 10.93 5.70
N GLU A 84 7.86 11.68 6.19
CA GLU A 84 9.18 11.72 5.58
C GLU A 84 9.86 10.35 5.57
N GLN A 85 9.63 9.56 6.59
CA GLN A 85 10.24 8.24 6.67
C GLN A 85 9.69 7.32 5.59
N ILE A 86 8.40 7.45 5.31
CA ILE A 86 7.78 6.66 4.27
C ILE A 86 8.27 7.10 2.90
N ILE A 87 8.36 8.42 2.68
CA ILE A 87 8.84 8.95 1.42
C ILE A 87 10.28 8.49 1.17
N THR A 88 11.12 8.52 2.19
CA THR A 88 12.49 8.06 2.06
C THR A 88 12.55 6.58 1.70
N ALA A 89 11.69 5.78 2.29
CA ALA A 89 11.65 4.35 1.99
C ALA A 89 11.25 4.11 0.54
N ILE A 90 10.28 4.87 0.04
CA ILE A 90 9.85 4.74 -1.34
C ILE A 90 10.96 5.16 -2.29
N GLU A 91 11.62 6.27 -2.00
CA GLU A 91 12.72 6.76 -2.84
C GLU A 91 13.88 5.79 -2.85
N GLY A 92 14.19 5.22 -1.68
CA GLY A 92 15.25 4.23 -1.60
C GLY A 92 14.95 2.99 -2.43
N THR A 93 13.71 2.55 -2.39
CA THR A 93 13.28 1.42 -3.19
C THR A 93 13.42 1.72 -4.69
N ALA A 94 13.04 2.93 -5.09
CA ALA A 94 13.13 3.34 -6.48
C ALA A 94 14.58 3.38 -6.95
N ILE A 95 15.48 3.85 -6.09
CA ILE A 95 16.89 3.93 -6.42
C ILE A 95 17.49 2.53 -6.58
N GLU A 96 17.11 1.63 -5.69
CA GLU A 96 17.61 0.27 -5.73
C GLU A 96 17.01 -0.53 -6.89
N GLY A 97 15.80 -0.18 -7.24
CA GLY A 97 15.11 -0.86 -8.31
C GLY A 97 15.59 -0.45 -9.65
#